data_c76b532f014fa47fae887012d30d4e20
#
_entry.id   c76b532f014fa47fae887012d30d4e20
#
_cell.length_a   1.000
_cell.length_b   1.000
_cell.length_c   1.000
_cell.angle_alpha   90.00
_cell.angle_beta   90.00
_cell.angle_gamma   90.00
#
_symmetry.space_group_name_H-M   'P 1'
#
loop_
_entity.id
_entity.type
_entity.pdbx_description
1 polymer ?
#
loop_
_entity_poly.entity_id
_entity_poly.type
_entity_poly.pdbx_seq_one_letter_code
_entity_poly.pdbx_strand_id
1 'polypeptide(L)'
;SEMCIREGYIDIKNNDSTDIIVSYVDNGKTRYAVLSVSVGLNSKAKDYSTVSTSVDNGMKVLVNKITNEANKYTYSTISANKSTMETDLLKEFQELFKTETIQSVLINIVVQ
;
A
#
# COMPACT_ATOMS: atom_id res chain seq x y z
N SER A 1 8.28 24.55 -5.95
CA SER A 1 8.23 23.97 -6.09
C SER A 1 7.87 23.31 -6.13
N GLU A 2 7.37 23.42 -6.10
CA GLU A 2 7.10 22.54 -6.09
C GLU A 2 7.58 21.60 -6.31
N MET A 3 7.59 21.69 -6.81
CA MET A 3 8.32 20.70 -7.07
C MET A 3 9.23 20.41 -6.51
N CYS A 4 9.38 21.12 -6.33
CA CYS A 4 10.42 20.88 -5.59
C CYS A 4 10.22 20.04 -4.48
N ILE A 5 9.03 19.90 -4.06
CA ILE A 5 8.78 18.89 -3.11
C ILE A 5 8.75 17.61 -3.85
N ARG A 6 9.66 16.76 -3.49
CA ARG A 6 9.69 15.47 -4.03
C ARG A 6 9.34 14.51 -2.98
N GLU A 7 8.34 13.74 -3.24
CA GLU A 7 8.11 12.56 -2.42
C GLU A 7 9.08 11.49 -2.86
N GLY A 8 9.67 10.82 -1.90
CA GLY A 8 10.37 9.59 -2.19
C GLY A 8 9.36 8.47 -2.23
N TYR A 9 9.32 7.72 -3.31
CA TYR A 9 8.37 6.62 -3.44
C TYR A 9 9.08 5.29 -3.21
N ILE A 10 8.44 4.43 -2.44
CA ILE A 10 8.93 3.08 -2.16
C ILE A 10 7.85 2.11 -2.59
N ASP A 11 8.20 1.19 -3.49
CA ASP A 11 7.29 0.12 -3.88
C ASP A 11 7.24 -0.93 -2.79
N ILE A 12 6.04 -1.34 -2.42
CA ILE A 12 5.86 -2.43 -1.48
C ILE A 12 6.07 -3.74 -2.24
N LYS A 13 6.95 -4.58 -1.71
CA LYS A 13 7.31 -5.83 -2.37
C LYS A 13 6.92 -7.02 -1.52
N ASN A 14 6.35 -8.01 -2.20
CA ASN A 14 6.11 -9.32 -1.63
C ASN A 14 7.23 -10.22 -2.15
N ASN A 15 8.25 -10.43 -1.33
CA ASN A 15 9.54 -10.98 -1.75
C ASN A 15 10.14 -10.06 -2.83
N ASP A 16 10.41 -10.55 -4.01
CA ASP A 16 11.01 -9.72 -5.08
C ASP A 16 9.99 -9.14 -6.04
N SER A 17 8.71 -9.37 -5.79
CA SER A 17 7.64 -8.95 -6.71
C SER A 17 6.88 -7.76 -6.15
N THR A 18 6.54 -6.81 -7.01
CA THR A 18 5.64 -5.73 -6.64
C THR A 18 4.17 -6.15 -6.72
N ASP A 19 3.88 -7.36 -7.18
CA ASP A 19 2.51 -7.86 -7.26
C ASP A 19 2.10 -8.50 -5.95
N ILE A 20 0.98 -8.04 -5.41
CA ILE A 20 0.36 -8.64 -4.24
C ILE A 20 -0.94 -9.26 -4.71
N ILE A 21 -1.01 -10.59 -4.68
CA ILE A 21 -2.15 -11.32 -5.23
C ILE A 21 -3.11 -11.66 -4.10
N VAL A 22 -4.36 -11.24 -4.26
CA VAL A 22 -5.42 -11.50 -3.30
C VAL A 22 -6.45 -12.40 -3.98
N SER A 23 -6.83 -13.50 -3.33
CA SER A 23 -7.81 -14.41 -3.89
C SER A 23 -9.17 -14.18 -3.24
N TYR A 24 -10.22 -14.34 -4.06
CA TYR A 24 -11.60 -14.22 -3.63
C TYR A 24 -12.39 -15.40 -4.14
N VAL A 25 -13.42 -15.77 -3.38
CA VAL A 25 -14.41 -16.71 -3.88
C VAL A 25 -15.60 -15.90 -4.40
N ASP A 26 -15.88 -16.04 -5.69
CA ASP A 26 -16.93 -15.29 -6.36
C ASP A 26 -17.81 -16.28 -7.14
N ASN A 27 -19.06 -16.42 -6.73
CA ASN A 27 -19.99 -17.37 -7.34
C ASN A 27 -19.41 -18.77 -7.43
N GLY A 28 -18.73 -19.21 -6.36
CA GLY A 28 -18.17 -20.55 -6.28
C GLY A 28 -16.85 -20.73 -7.02
N LYS A 29 -16.31 -19.68 -7.62
CA LYS A 29 -15.03 -19.72 -8.35
C LYS A 29 -14.00 -18.87 -7.64
N THR A 30 -12.76 -19.33 -7.67
CA THR A 30 -11.65 -18.52 -7.15
C THR A 30 -11.25 -17.50 -8.22
N ARG A 31 -11.27 -16.24 -7.83
CA ARG A 31 -10.86 -15.12 -8.68
C ARG A 31 -9.77 -14.33 -7.97
N TYR A 32 -9.07 -13.49 -8.70
CA TYR A 32 -7.90 -12.80 -8.15
C TYR A 32 -7.94 -11.32 -8.43
N ALA A 33 -7.43 -10.54 -7.48
CA ALA A 33 -7.05 -9.16 -7.70
C ALA A 33 -5.53 -9.07 -7.50
N VAL A 34 -4.86 -8.38 -8.40
CA VAL A 34 -3.43 -8.14 -8.29
C VAL A 34 -3.25 -6.68 -7.92
N LEU A 35 -2.66 -6.42 -6.77
CA LEU A 35 -2.43 -5.08 -6.26
C LEU A 35 -0.96 -4.75 -6.36
N SER A 36 -0.67 -3.53 -6.81
CA SER A 36 0.67 -2.95 -6.73
C SER A 36 0.55 -1.70 -5.87
N VAL A 37 1.37 -1.59 -4.84
CA VAL A 37 1.25 -0.52 -3.84
C VAL A 37 2.58 0.17 -3.68
N SER A 38 2.56 1.51 -3.69
CA SER A 38 3.71 2.30 -3.31
C SER A 38 3.32 3.32 -2.26
N VAL A 39 4.30 3.69 -1.43
CA VAL A 39 4.12 4.73 -0.43
C VAL A 39 4.97 5.92 -0.81
N GLY A 40 4.40 7.12 -0.63
CA GLY A 40 5.10 8.37 -0.86
C GLY A 40 5.51 8.97 0.46
N LEU A 41 6.78 9.31 0.60
CA LEU A 41 7.34 9.89 1.80
C LEU A 41 7.81 11.32 1.52
N ASN A 42 7.67 12.18 2.53
CA ASN A 42 8.22 13.54 2.47
C ASN A 42 9.74 13.46 2.61
N SER A 43 10.46 13.64 1.52
CA SER A 43 11.92 13.50 1.51
C SER A 43 12.63 14.60 2.27
N LYS A 44 11.92 15.66 2.66
CA LYS A 44 12.49 16.77 3.44
C LYS A 44 12.24 16.62 4.93
N ALA A 45 11.49 15.60 5.37
CA ALA A 45 11.23 15.38 6.78
C ALA A 45 12.51 14.97 7.49
N LYS A 46 12.62 15.38 8.76
CA LYS A 46 13.80 15.06 9.57
C LYS A 46 14.01 13.58 9.75
N ASP A 47 12.92 12.82 9.82
CA ASP A 47 12.96 11.38 10.02
C ASP A 47 12.87 10.59 8.71
N TYR A 48 13.04 11.25 7.56
CA TYR A 48 12.87 10.60 6.26
C TYR A 48 13.74 9.34 6.14
N SER A 49 15.01 9.45 6.47
CA SER A 49 15.93 8.33 6.35
C SER A 49 15.53 7.17 7.26
N THR A 50 15.17 7.49 8.49
CA THR A 50 14.73 6.48 9.47
C THR A 50 13.46 5.79 8.99
N VAL A 51 12.48 6.55 8.52
CA VAL A 51 11.21 6.00 8.05
C VAL A 51 11.42 5.16 6.79
N SER A 52 12.25 5.63 5.86
CA SER A 52 12.58 4.87 4.65
C SER A 52 13.14 3.50 5.00
N THR A 53 14.08 3.45 5.94
CA THR A 53 14.68 2.20 6.39
C THR A 53 13.66 1.31 7.05
N SER A 54 12.78 1.89 7.88
CA SER A 54 11.74 1.13 8.56
C SER A 54 10.74 0.52 7.56
N VAL A 55 10.38 1.27 6.53
CA VAL A 55 9.50 0.77 5.47
C VAL A 55 10.18 -0.39 4.75
N ASP A 56 11.44 -0.23 4.35
CA ASP A 56 12.18 -1.28 3.67
C ASP A 56 12.27 -2.56 4.51
N ASN A 57 12.47 -2.41 5.80
CA ASN A 57 12.58 -3.55 6.71
C ASN A 57 11.22 -4.13 7.09
N GLY A 58 10.14 -3.38 6.85
CA GLY A 58 8.80 -3.78 7.26
C GLY A 58 7.95 -4.35 6.15
N MET A 59 8.52 -4.78 5.03
CA MET A 59 7.76 -5.20 3.86
C MET A 59 6.74 -6.30 4.16
N LYS A 60 7.11 -7.30 4.97
CA LYS A 60 6.17 -8.38 5.30
C LYS A 60 4.96 -7.87 6.07
N VAL A 61 5.18 -6.97 7.01
CA VAL A 61 4.09 -6.37 7.78
C VAL A 61 3.20 -5.54 6.87
N LEU A 62 3.81 -4.77 5.96
CA LEU A 62 3.06 -3.94 5.04
C LEU A 62 2.22 -4.77 4.08
N VAL A 63 2.78 -5.82 3.50
CA VAL A 63 2.04 -6.74 2.63
C VAL A 63 0.86 -7.35 3.39
N ASN A 64 1.08 -7.74 4.64
CA ASN A 64 0.02 -8.33 5.46
C ASN A 64 -1.12 -7.33 5.70
N LYS A 65 -0.79 -6.08 6.02
CA LYS A 65 -1.81 -5.05 6.20
C LYS A 65 -2.57 -4.76 4.92
N ILE A 66 -1.89 -4.76 3.79
CA ILE A 66 -2.53 -4.56 2.48
C ILE A 66 -3.49 -5.71 2.18
N THR A 67 -3.05 -6.94 2.41
CA THR A 67 -3.90 -8.11 2.19
C THR A 67 -5.13 -8.09 3.11
N ASN A 68 -4.94 -7.75 4.37
CA ASN A 68 -6.05 -7.65 5.33
C ASN A 68 -7.04 -6.56 4.91
N GLU A 69 -6.53 -5.44 4.41
CA GLU A 69 -7.40 -4.37 3.93
C GLU A 69 -8.20 -4.85 2.71
N ALA A 70 -7.54 -5.50 1.74
CA ALA A 70 -8.20 -6.01 0.55
C ALA A 70 -9.27 -7.05 0.89
N ASN A 71 -9.07 -7.82 1.95
CA ASN A 71 -10.02 -8.84 2.37
C ASN A 71 -11.31 -8.28 2.97
N LYS A 72 -11.37 -6.98 3.23
CA LYS A 72 -12.62 -6.34 3.66
C LYS A 72 -13.60 -6.17 2.51
N TYR A 73 -13.15 -6.36 1.29
CA TYR A 73 -13.96 -6.18 0.09
C TYR A 73 -14.19 -7.51 -0.60
N THR A 74 -14.96 -7.49 -1.66
CA THR A 74 -15.20 -8.66 -2.51
C THR A 74 -14.54 -8.45 -3.87
N TYR A 75 -14.49 -9.50 -4.65
CA TYR A 75 -13.99 -9.42 -6.02
C TYR A 75 -14.71 -8.32 -6.82
N SER A 76 -16.02 -8.23 -6.65
CA SER A 76 -16.84 -7.28 -7.42
C SER A 76 -16.76 -5.84 -6.88
N THR A 77 -16.26 -5.64 -5.66
CA THR A 77 -16.29 -4.31 -5.03
C THR A 77 -14.91 -3.68 -4.84
N ILE A 78 -13.83 -4.47 -4.92
CA ILE A 78 -12.52 -3.96 -4.54
C ILE A 78 -12.07 -2.78 -5.42
N SER A 79 -12.28 -2.85 -6.73
CA SER A 79 -11.81 -1.80 -7.63
C SER A 79 -12.47 -0.46 -7.36
N ALA A 80 -13.76 -0.48 -7.02
CA ALA A 80 -14.51 0.74 -6.73
C ALA A 80 -14.09 1.37 -5.40
N ASN A 81 -13.40 0.62 -4.54
CA ASN A 81 -13.01 1.08 -3.21
C ASN A 81 -11.52 1.41 -3.11
N LYS A 82 -10.86 1.59 -4.23
CA LYS A 82 -9.42 1.89 -4.27
C LYS A 82 -9.07 3.11 -3.44
N SER A 83 -9.78 4.22 -3.61
CA SER A 83 -9.49 5.45 -2.87
C SER A 83 -9.69 5.29 -1.37
N THR A 84 -10.72 4.55 -0.98
CA THR A 84 -10.97 4.26 0.43
C THR A 84 -9.83 3.43 1.01
N MET A 85 -9.37 2.43 0.28
CA MET A 85 -8.23 1.61 0.70
C MET A 85 -6.97 2.44 0.85
N GLU A 86 -6.70 3.34 -0.10
CA GLU A 86 -5.53 4.21 -0.03
C GLU A 86 -5.56 5.08 1.24
N THR A 87 -6.71 5.65 1.54
CA THR A 87 -6.88 6.49 2.72
C THR A 87 -6.70 5.69 4.02
N ASP A 88 -7.33 4.52 4.08
CA ASP A 88 -7.26 3.68 5.28
C ASP A 88 -5.85 3.14 5.51
N LEU A 89 -5.18 2.72 4.44
CA LEU A 89 -3.81 2.21 4.55
C LEU A 89 -2.83 3.31 4.93
N LEU A 90 -3.01 4.52 4.39
CA LEU A 90 -2.17 5.65 4.79
C LEU A 90 -2.21 5.85 6.29
N LYS A 91 -3.42 5.86 6.85
CA LYS A 91 -3.60 6.04 8.28
C LYS A 91 -2.95 4.92 9.07
N GLU A 92 -3.16 3.67 8.64
CA GLU A 92 -2.55 2.52 9.29
C GLU A 92 -1.03 2.58 9.26
N PHE A 93 -0.45 2.95 8.12
CA PHE A 93 1.01 3.03 8.00
C PHE A 93 1.58 4.16 8.83
N GLN A 94 0.91 5.31 8.87
CA GLN A 94 1.33 6.40 9.75
C GLN A 94 1.33 5.99 11.22
N GLU A 95 0.33 5.23 11.64
CA GLU A 95 0.26 4.71 12.99
C GLU A 95 1.32 3.65 13.26
N LEU A 96 1.55 2.77 12.29
CA LEU A 96 2.54 1.70 12.44
C LEU A 96 3.94 2.25 12.66
N PHE A 97 4.33 3.25 11.89
CA PHE A 97 5.67 3.83 11.97
C PHE A 97 5.72 5.09 12.84
N LYS A 98 4.58 5.49 13.39
CA LYS A 98 4.47 6.66 14.30
C LYS A 98 5.07 7.90 13.68
N THR A 99 4.65 8.20 12.45
CA THR A 99 5.18 9.32 11.70
C THR A 99 4.15 9.86 10.74
N GLU A 100 4.25 11.16 10.43
CA GLU A 100 3.49 11.79 9.36
C GLU A 100 4.31 11.92 8.08
N THR A 101 5.52 11.40 8.08
CA THR A 101 6.41 11.47 6.92
C THR A 101 5.87 10.65 5.75
N ILE A 102 5.13 9.58 6.02
CA ILE A 102 4.38 8.87 4.97
C ILE A 102 3.18 9.74 4.63
N GLN A 103 3.08 10.19 3.38
CA GLN A 103 2.07 11.16 2.97
C GLN A 103 1.06 10.59 2.00
N SER A 104 1.36 9.48 1.35
CA SER A 104 0.43 8.89 0.39
C SER A 104 0.63 7.40 0.28
N VAL A 105 -0.44 6.73 -0.07
CA VAL A 105 -0.44 5.33 -0.47
C VAL A 105 -1.13 5.28 -1.83
N LEU A 106 -0.45 4.73 -2.81
CA LEU A 106 -0.97 4.62 -4.17
C LEU A 106 -1.13 3.14 -4.50
N ILE A 107 -2.32 2.78 -4.97
CA ILE A 107 -2.66 1.39 -5.28
C ILE A 107 -3.06 1.29 -6.74
N ASN A 108 -2.54 0.29 -7.41
CA ASN A 108 -3.03 -0.10 -8.71
C ASN A 108 -3.67 -1.48 -8.56
N ILE A 109 -4.87 -1.67 -9.10
CA ILE A 109 -5.62 -2.91 -8.97
C ILE A 109 -5.97 -3.43 -10.35
N VAL A 110 -5.61 -4.69 -10.59
CA VAL A 110 -6.01 -5.42 -11.79
C VAL A 110 -6.77 -6.66 -11.34
N VAL A 111 -8.03 -6.78 -11.75
CA VAL A 111 -8.83 -7.95 -11.40
C VAL A 111 -8.78 -8.97 -12.54
N GLN A 112 -8.75 -10.23 -12.19
CA GLN A 112 -8.62 -11.34 -13.15
C GLN A 112 -9.70 -12.39 -12.95
#